data_21de73b0c9d5bb71dac9b97a1457dd42
#
_entry.id   21de73b0c9d5bb71dac9b97a1457dd42
#
_cell.length_a   1.000
_cell.length_b   1.000
_cell.length_c   1.000
_cell.angle_alpha   90.00
_cell.angle_beta   90.00
_cell.angle_gamma   90.00
#
_symmetry.space_group_name_H-M   'P 1'
#
loop_
_entity.id
_entity.type
_entity.pdbx_description
1 polymer ?
#
loop_
_entity_poly.entity_id
_entity_poly.type
_entity_poly.pdbx_seq_one_letter_code
_entity_poly.pdbx_strand_id
1 'polypeptide(L)'
;KIFQQLTGMGKAERIKTLFSAPFTLKKNLVRLIDAEAEAARQGKEAHIIIKVNALTESKIITSLYEASNAGVKIDLIVRGMCCLRPGIAGVSENIQVRSIIGRFLEHSRVYFLNSSPHIYCASADAMERNLMHRVEICFPILSGRLQARIRNELQSYLTDNCQSWVLQPDGQYLLNHPAQGATRYAAQQELLDKLAD
;
A
#
# COMPACT_ATOMS: atom_id res chain seq x y z
N LYS A 1 7.37 -23.80 -10.76
CA LYS A 1 6.53 -24.01 -9.55
C LYS A 1 5.17 -23.31 -9.70
N ILE A 2 5.09 -21.96 -9.91
CA ILE A 2 3.80 -21.24 -10.11
C ILE A 2 3.04 -21.81 -11.30
N PHE A 3 3.69 -22.03 -12.45
CA PHE A 3 3.07 -22.65 -13.62
C PHE A 3 2.55 -24.07 -13.36
N GLN A 4 3.24 -24.87 -12.55
CA GLN A 4 2.78 -26.19 -12.14
C GLN A 4 1.52 -26.12 -11.24
N GLN A 5 1.42 -25.10 -10.39
CA GLN A 5 0.21 -24.84 -9.60
C GLN A 5 -0.96 -24.40 -10.49
N LEU A 6 -0.70 -23.56 -11.50
CA LEU A 6 -1.69 -23.11 -12.48
C LEU A 6 -2.25 -24.22 -13.34
N THR A 7 -1.41 -25.17 -13.73
CA THR A 7 -1.78 -26.28 -14.61
C THR A 7 -2.30 -27.51 -13.84
N GLY A 8 -2.32 -27.47 -12.50
CA GLY A 8 -2.74 -28.61 -11.67
C GLY A 8 -1.78 -29.80 -11.71
N MET A 9 -0.63 -29.68 -12.36
CA MET A 9 0.31 -30.78 -12.64
C MET A 9 1.41 -30.96 -11.58
N GLY A 10 1.23 -30.47 -10.36
CA GLY A 10 2.25 -30.63 -9.33
C GLY A 10 1.77 -30.36 -7.92
N LYS A 11 2.46 -30.92 -6.91
CA LYS A 11 2.23 -30.57 -5.51
C LYS A 11 2.60 -29.10 -5.29
N ALA A 12 1.77 -28.38 -4.49
CA ALA A 12 2.03 -27.00 -4.10
C ALA A 12 3.33 -26.93 -3.27
N GLU A 13 4.46 -26.71 -3.91
CA GLU A 13 5.72 -26.48 -3.21
C GLU A 13 5.75 -25.07 -2.63
N ARG A 14 6.24 -24.96 -1.39
CA ARG A 14 6.39 -23.68 -0.70
C ARG A 14 7.43 -22.81 -1.40
N ILE A 15 6.97 -21.71 -2.01
CA ILE A 15 7.84 -20.70 -2.59
C ILE A 15 8.35 -19.83 -1.46
N LYS A 16 9.68 -19.80 -1.23
CA LYS A 16 10.27 -19.11 -0.08
C LYS A 16 10.30 -17.58 -0.24
N THR A 17 10.46 -17.08 -1.46
CA THR A 17 10.72 -15.67 -1.76
C THR A 17 9.48 -14.91 -2.20
N LEU A 18 8.49 -15.60 -2.76
CA LEU A 18 7.26 -14.99 -3.26
C LEU A 18 6.07 -15.34 -2.38
N PHE A 19 5.16 -14.40 -2.22
CA PHE A 19 3.84 -14.69 -1.67
C PHE A 19 2.86 -14.88 -2.82
N SER A 20 2.06 -15.93 -2.77
CA SER A 20 1.09 -16.26 -3.82
C SER A 20 -0.33 -16.33 -3.27
N ALA A 21 -1.28 -15.77 -4.01
CA ALA A 21 -2.70 -16.01 -3.77
C ALA A 21 -3.12 -17.28 -4.55
N PRO A 22 -4.09 -18.04 -4.01
CA PRO A 22 -4.81 -17.84 -2.75
C PRO A 22 -4.11 -18.41 -1.50
N PHE A 23 -2.84 -18.82 -1.58
CA PHE A 23 -2.19 -19.68 -0.59
C PHE A 23 -1.52 -18.93 0.57
N THR A 24 -0.64 -17.97 0.26
CA THR A 24 0.22 -17.35 1.27
C THR A 24 0.15 -15.82 1.29
N LEU A 25 -0.34 -15.18 0.22
CA LEU A 25 -0.27 -13.73 0.06
C LEU A 25 -1.00 -12.99 1.19
N LYS A 26 -2.28 -13.25 1.39
CA LYS A 26 -3.08 -12.61 2.44
C LYS A 26 -2.43 -12.76 3.83
N LYS A 27 -2.08 -14.02 4.19
CA LYS A 27 -1.46 -14.31 5.49
C LYS A 27 -0.16 -13.55 5.70
N ASN A 28 0.68 -13.43 4.67
CA ASN A 28 1.96 -12.72 4.80
C ASN A 28 1.77 -11.21 4.85
N LEU A 29 0.82 -10.62 4.11
CA LEU A 29 0.51 -9.19 4.23
C LEU A 29 0.03 -8.85 5.64
N VAL A 30 -0.91 -9.62 6.20
CA VAL A 30 -1.38 -9.44 7.59
C VAL A 30 -0.20 -9.54 8.55
N ARG A 31 0.65 -10.57 8.44
CA ARG A 31 1.83 -10.74 9.30
C ARG A 31 2.82 -9.56 9.22
N LEU A 32 2.99 -8.96 8.05
CA LEU A 32 3.85 -7.77 7.89
C LEU A 32 3.23 -6.56 8.60
N ILE A 33 1.93 -6.35 8.48
CA ILE A 33 1.21 -5.26 9.18
C ILE A 33 1.28 -5.46 10.70
N ASP A 34 1.06 -6.70 11.18
CA ASP A 34 1.13 -7.03 12.60
C ASP A 34 2.55 -6.83 13.17
N ALA A 35 3.59 -7.14 12.38
CA ALA A 35 4.99 -6.91 12.78
C ALA A 35 5.31 -5.41 12.90
N GLU A 36 4.73 -4.57 12.04
CA GLU A 36 4.87 -3.11 12.15
C GLU A 36 4.16 -2.57 13.39
N ALA A 37 2.96 -3.08 13.70
CA ALA A 37 2.23 -2.74 14.92
C ALA A 37 3.04 -3.12 16.18
N GLU A 38 3.69 -4.28 16.17
CA GLU A 38 4.55 -4.70 17.28
C GLU A 38 5.81 -3.82 17.41
N ALA A 39 6.40 -3.39 16.30
CA ALA A 39 7.51 -2.44 16.32
C ALA A 39 7.10 -1.11 16.98
N ALA A 40 5.91 -0.60 16.67
CA ALA A 40 5.36 0.59 17.29
C ALA A 40 5.14 0.42 18.80
N ARG A 41 4.57 -0.72 19.24
CA ARG A 41 4.40 -1.02 20.68
C ARG A 41 5.73 -1.07 21.43
N GLN A 42 6.82 -1.44 20.75
CA GLN A 42 8.19 -1.42 21.29
C GLN A 42 8.84 -0.04 21.24
N GLY A 43 8.13 1.02 20.86
CA GLY A 43 8.63 2.39 20.77
C GLY A 43 9.56 2.64 19.58
N LYS A 44 9.57 1.74 18.57
CA LYS A 44 10.32 1.94 17.33
C LYS A 44 9.52 2.81 16.36
N GLU A 45 10.24 3.54 15.50
CA GLU A 45 9.58 4.23 14.39
C GLU A 45 8.87 3.22 13.49
N ALA A 46 7.57 3.41 13.29
CA ALA A 46 6.72 2.51 12.53
C ALA A 46 5.89 3.29 11.49
N HIS A 47 5.99 2.89 10.24
CA HIS A 47 5.33 3.55 9.13
C HIS A 47 4.93 2.54 8.05
N ILE A 48 3.68 2.54 7.66
CA ILE A 48 3.14 1.76 6.55
C ILE A 48 2.77 2.71 5.40
N ILE A 49 3.22 2.40 4.19
CA ILE A 49 2.70 3.02 2.97
C ILE A 49 2.20 1.90 2.06
N ILE A 50 0.91 1.92 1.72
CA ILE A 50 0.31 0.94 0.80
C ILE A 50 -0.28 1.69 -0.39
N LYS A 51 0.18 1.34 -1.60
CA LYS A 51 -0.41 1.79 -2.86
C LYS A 51 -1.10 0.62 -3.53
N VAL A 52 -2.42 0.74 -3.77
CA VAL A 52 -3.26 -0.29 -4.41
C VAL A 52 -4.38 0.36 -5.22
N ASN A 53 -5.05 -0.40 -6.09
CA ASN A 53 -6.22 0.14 -6.79
C ASN A 53 -7.49 0.06 -5.93
N ALA A 54 -7.61 -0.97 -5.09
CA ALA A 54 -8.74 -1.13 -4.18
C ALA A 54 -8.33 -1.79 -2.86
N LEU A 55 -8.98 -1.36 -1.79
CA LEU A 55 -8.81 -1.87 -0.42
C LEU A 55 -10.19 -2.21 0.15
N THR A 56 -10.59 -3.47 0.07
CA THR A 56 -11.92 -3.94 0.51
C THR A 56 -11.85 -5.23 1.35
N GLU A 57 -10.65 -5.83 1.51
CA GLU A 57 -10.50 -7.07 2.26
C GLU A 57 -10.53 -6.79 3.77
N SER A 58 -11.50 -7.40 4.46
CA SER A 58 -11.84 -7.10 5.86
C SER A 58 -10.69 -7.35 6.83
N LYS A 59 -9.95 -8.47 6.69
CA LYS A 59 -8.86 -8.80 7.63
C LYS A 59 -7.67 -7.85 7.48
N ILE A 60 -7.34 -7.42 6.26
CA ILE A 60 -6.30 -6.39 6.04
C ILE A 60 -6.73 -5.07 6.66
N ILE A 61 -8.00 -4.65 6.45
CA ILE A 61 -8.54 -3.42 7.05
C ILE A 61 -8.49 -3.48 8.59
N THR A 62 -8.91 -4.60 9.18
CA THR A 62 -8.83 -4.79 10.64
C THR A 62 -7.40 -4.69 11.15
N SER A 63 -6.43 -5.37 10.49
CA SER A 63 -5.02 -5.28 10.89
C SER A 63 -4.45 -3.86 10.75
N LEU A 64 -4.89 -3.07 9.76
CA LEU A 64 -4.51 -1.66 9.63
C LEU A 64 -5.09 -0.80 10.77
N TYR A 65 -6.33 -1.04 11.20
CA TYR A 65 -6.90 -0.37 12.38
C TYR A 65 -6.14 -0.74 13.65
N GLU A 66 -5.82 -2.03 13.85
CA GLU A 66 -5.01 -2.50 14.99
C GLU A 66 -3.61 -1.86 14.99
N ALA A 67 -3.00 -1.71 13.82
CA ALA A 67 -1.71 -1.03 13.67
C ALA A 67 -1.81 0.47 13.97
N SER A 68 -2.86 1.15 13.50
CA SER A 68 -3.13 2.56 13.84
C SER A 68 -3.25 2.74 15.36
N ASN A 69 -4.01 1.87 16.03
CA ASN A 69 -4.17 1.91 17.49
C ASN A 69 -2.87 1.62 18.24
N ALA A 70 -1.93 0.90 17.61
CA ALA A 70 -0.59 0.68 18.16
C ALA A 70 0.37 1.88 17.96
N GLY A 71 -0.08 2.94 17.25
CA GLY A 71 0.70 4.15 16.99
C GLY A 71 1.45 4.15 15.66
N VAL A 72 1.18 3.19 14.77
CA VAL A 72 1.78 3.17 13.41
C VAL A 72 1.21 4.30 12.58
N LYS A 73 2.07 5.11 11.96
CA LYS A 73 1.67 6.03 10.89
C LYS A 73 1.32 5.24 9.64
N ILE A 74 0.16 5.47 9.06
CA ILE A 74 -0.32 4.72 7.90
C ILE A 74 -0.78 5.67 6.79
N ASP A 75 -0.12 5.60 5.65
CA ASP A 75 -0.45 6.34 4.45
C ASP A 75 -0.94 5.38 3.36
N LEU A 76 -2.19 5.50 2.95
CA LEU A 76 -2.80 4.66 1.93
C LEU A 76 -3.04 5.47 0.64
N ILE A 77 -2.53 4.96 -0.47
CA ILE A 77 -2.75 5.53 -1.81
C ILE A 77 -3.67 4.55 -2.54
N VAL A 78 -4.98 4.82 -2.50
CA VAL A 78 -6.02 3.93 -3.03
C VAL A 78 -6.73 4.64 -4.18
N ARG A 79 -6.55 4.13 -5.40
CA ARG A 79 -7.09 4.77 -6.60
C ARG A 79 -8.63 4.70 -6.70
N GLY A 80 -9.22 3.58 -6.29
CA GLY A 80 -10.66 3.29 -6.45
C GLY A 80 -11.34 3.00 -5.11
N MET A 81 -12.00 1.84 -5.01
CA MET A 81 -12.77 1.46 -3.82
C MET A 81 -11.92 1.34 -2.57
N CYS A 82 -12.32 2.06 -1.51
CA CYS A 82 -11.74 1.97 -0.18
C CYS A 82 -12.86 1.76 0.84
N CYS A 83 -12.88 0.58 1.50
CA CYS A 83 -13.83 0.29 2.58
C CYS A 83 -13.30 0.67 3.95
N LEU A 84 -12.06 1.17 4.04
CA LEU A 84 -11.47 1.68 5.26
C LEU A 84 -11.89 3.14 5.47
N ARG A 85 -12.23 3.51 6.70
CA ARG A 85 -12.51 4.90 7.11
C ARG A 85 -11.32 5.46 7.89
N PRO A 86 -10.64 6.52 7.39
CA PRO A 86 -9.51 7.13 8.07
C PRO A 86 -9.95 8.16 9.11
N GLY A 87 -9.05 8.55 10.00
CA GLY A 87 -9.21 9.73 10.87
C GLY A 87 -10.25 9.59 11.97
N ILE A 88 -10.71 8.36 12.30
CA ILE A 88 -11.65 8.12 13.40
C ILE A 88 -10.86 7.97 14.70
N ALA A 89 -11.18 8.82 15.68
CA ALA A 89 -10.52 8.79 16.99
C ALA A 89 -10.65 7.42 17.66
N GLY A 90 -9.53 6.90 18.19
CA GLY A 90 -9.43 5.58 18.82
C GLY A 90 -9.57 4.38 17.88
N VAL A 91 -9.64 4.60 16.56
CA VAL A 91 -9.75 3.52 15.55
C VAL A 91 -8.73 3.70 14.43
N SER A 92 -8.71 4.84 13.77
CA SER A 92 -7.92 5.09 12.56
C SER A 92 -7.32 6.49 12.51
N GLU A 93 -7.09 7.10 13.64
CA GLU A 93 -6.57 8.47 13.75
C GLU A 93 -5.19 8.66 13.11
N ASN A 94 -4.39 7.59 13.03
CA ASN A 94 -3.08 7.58 12.40
C ASN A 94 -3.11 7.14 10.93
N ILE A 95 -4.30 6.97 10.34
CA ILE A 95 -4.47 6.56 8.95
C ILE A 95 -4.89 7.75 8.09
N GLN A 96 -4.17 7.96 6.99
CA GLN A 96 -4.56 8.85 5.91
C GLN A 96 -4.78 8.05 4.64
N VAL A 97 -5.82 8.40 3.89
CA VAL A 97 -6.14 7.78 2.61
C VAL A 97 -6.22 8.85 1.53
N ARG A 98 -5.55 8.62 0.42
CA ARG A 98 -5.61 9.49 -0.74
C ARG A 98 -5.76 8.71 -2.04
N SER A 99 -6.35 9.34 -3.04
CA SER A 99 -6.39 8.89 -4.42
C SER A 99 -5.70 9.91 -5.31
N ILE A 100 -4.79 9.48 -6.17
CA ILE A 100 -4.14 10.35 -7.15
C ILE A 100 -4.87 10.20 -8.48
N ILE A 101 -5.41 11.31 -8.99
CA ILE A 101 -6.14 11.35 -10.25
C ILE A 101 -5.49 12.40 -11.14
N GLY A 102 -4.84 11.94 -12.19
CA GLY A 102 -4.12 12.78 -13.14
C GLY A 102 -4.15 12.20 -14.55
N ARG A 103 -3.13 12.52 -15.35
CA ARG A 103 -3.00 12.09 -16.74
C ARG A 103 -2.87 10.58 -16.89
N PHE A 104 -2.17 9.92 -15.94
CA PHE A 104 -1.85 8.50 -16.01
C PHE A 104 -2.70 7.69 -15.05
N LEU A 105 -3.01 6.45 -15.44
CA LEU A 105 -3.68 5.50 -14.57
C LEU A 105 -2.71 4.96 -13.52
N GLU A 106 -3.00 5.23 -12.25
CA GLU A 106 -2.24 4.68 -11.12
C GLU A 106 -2.60 3.22 -10.92
N HIS A 107 -1.75 2.28 -11.39
CA HIS A 107 -2.07 0.86 -11.42
C HIS A 107 -1.07 -0.03 -10.67
N SER A 108 0.04 0.50 -10.20
CA SER A 108 1.01 -0.26 -9.40
C SER A 108 0.48 -0.61 -8.01
N ARG A 109 0.88 -1.77 -7.48
CA ARG A 109 0.59 -2.17 -6.10
C ARG A 109 1.91 -2.33 -5.38
N VAL A 110 2.08 -1.54 -4.34
CA VAL A 110 3.32 -1.47 -3.57
C VAL A 110 3.00 -1.46 -2.08
N TYR A 111 3.77 -2.23 -1.32
CA TYR A 111 3.67 -2.31 0.14
C TYR A 111 5.03 -1.97 0.74
N PHE A 112 5.09 -0.86 1.45
CA PHE A 112 6.22 -0.44 2.26
C PHE A 112 5.85 -0.52 3.74
N LEU A 113 6.69 -1.17 4.53
CA LEU A 113 6.58 -1.27 5.99
C LEU A 113 7.97 -1.01 6.55
N ASN A 114 8.11 -0.08 7.47
CA ASN A 114 9.40 0.41 7.95
C ASN A 114 10.23 -0.69 8.66
N SER A 115 9.58 -1.58 9.40
CA SER A 115 10.23 -2.71 10.06
C SER A 115 10.64 -3.85 9.11
N SER A 116 10.14 -3.84 7.86
CA SER A 116 10.48 -4.85 6.87
C SER A 116 11.80 -4.55 6.15
N PRO A 117 12.67 -5.55 5.92
CA PRO A 117 13.89 -5.35 5.13
C PRO A 117 13.63 -5.10 3.65
N HIS A 118 12.40 -5.27 3.19
CA HIS A 118 12.04 -5.18 1.78
C HIS A 118 10.77 -4.36 1.55
N ILE A 119 10.72 -3.69 0.40
CA ILE A 119 9.50 -3.20 -0.23
C ILE A 119 8.95 -4.32 -1.10
N TYR A 120 7.63 -4.48 -1.13
CA TYR A 120 6.99 -5.52 -1.93
C TYR A 120 6.16 -4.90 -3.05
N CYS A 121 6.21 -5.54 -4.23
CA CYS A 121 5.31 -5.25 -5.34
C CYS A 121 4.37 -6.43 -5.58
N ALA A 122 3.13 -6.15 -5.98
CA ALA A 122 2.12 -7.19 -6.19
C ALA A 122 1.31 -6.99 -7.46
N SER A 123 0.78 -8.09 -7.99
CA SER A 123 -0.27 -8.06 -9.02
C SER A 123 -1.66 -7.91 -8.41
N ALA A 124 -1.83 -8.30 -7.13
CA ALA A 124 -3.09 -8.31 -6.40
C ALA A 124 -3.44 -6.95 -5.82
N ASP A 125 -4.72 -6.56 -5.92
CA ASP A 125 -5.30 -5.59 -5.02
C ASP A 125 -5.63 -6.19 -3.66
N ALA A 126 -5.83 -5.35 -2.65
CA ALA A 126 -6.24 -5.76 -1.31
C ALA A 126 -7.77 -6.06 -1.27
N MET A 127 -8.21 -6.96 -2.14
CA MET A 127 -9.60 -7.40 -2.30
C MET A 127 -9.70 -8.90 -2.07
N GLU A 128 -10.81 -9.36 -1.48
CA GLU A 128 -11.05 -10.79 -1.26
C GLU A 128 -10.92 -11.60 -2.55
N ARG A 129 -11.51 -11.13 -3.65
CA ARG A 129 -11.42 -11.80 -4.96
C ARG A 129 -9.97 -12.01 -5.42
N ASN A 130 -9.11 -11.01 -5.25
CA ASN A 130 -7.69 -11.12 -5.64
C ASN A 130 -6.92 -12.04 -4.71
N LEU A 131 -7.18 -11.99 -3.42
CA LEU A 131 -6.40 -12.67 -2.41
C LEU A 131 -6.83 -14.13 -2.18
N MET A 132 -8.08 -14.48 -2.55
CA MET A 132 -8.66 -15.80 -2.27
C MET A 132 -9.11 -16.56 -3.51
N HIS A 133 -9.39 -15.88 -4.64
CA HIS A 133 -10.03 -16.51 -5.80
C HIS A 133 -9.27 -16.31 -7.11
N ARG A 134 -8.10 -15.67 -7.07
CA ARG A 134 -7.21 -15.48 -8.21
C ARG A 134 -5.81 -16.00 -7.93
N VAL A 135 -5.09 -16.36 -8.98
CA VAL A 135 -3.64 -16.60 -8.88
C VAL A 135 -2.94 -15.26 -9.04
N GLU A 136 -2.38 -14.78 -7.95
CA GLU A 136 -1.68 -13.51 -7.88
C GLU A 136 -0.33 -13.71 -7.17
N ILE A 137 0.60 -12.80 -7.42
CA ILE A 137 1.93 -12.84 -6.80
C ILE A 137 2.26 -11.52 -6.10
N CYS A 138 3.04 -11.63 -5.04
CA CYS A 138 3.69 -10.50 -4.38
C CYS A 138 5.16 -10.89 -4.15
N PHE A 139 6.07 -10.00 -4.49
CA PHE A 139 7.50 -10.26 -4.47
C PHE A 139 8.26 -9.12 -3.81
N PRO A 140 9.35 -9.43 -3.06
CA PRO A 140 10.21 -8.41 -2.47
C PRO A 140 11.13 -7.81 -3.51
N ILE A 141 11.39 -6.52 -3.38
CA ILE A 141 12.46 -5.83 -4.09
C ILE A 141 13.75 -6.02 -3.30
N LEU A 142 14.70 -6.78 -3.84
CA LEU A 142 15.93 -7.15 -3.12
C LEU A 142 17.04 -6.08 -3.25
N SER A 143 17.03 -5.31 -4.34
CA SER A 143 18.02 -4.26 -4.58
C SER A 143 17.74 -3.02 -3.74
N GLY A 144 18.67 -2.64 -2.86
CA GLY A 144 18.54 -1.42 -2.04
C GLY A 144 18.39 -0.14 -2.89
N ARG A 145 19.06 -0.06 -4.07
CA ARG A 145 18.89 1.06 -4.99
C ARG A 145 17.45 1.16 -5.52
N LEU A 146 16.84 0.03 -5.88
CA LEU A 146 15.46 0.00 -6.35
C LEU A 146 14.47 0.28 -5.21
N GLN A 147 14.74 -0.19 -4.00
CA GLN A 147 13.92 0.15 -2.82
C GLN A 147 13.94 1.66 -2.56
N ALA A 148 15.11 2.29 -2.60
CA ALA A 148 15.24 3.74 -2.43
C ALA A 148 14.46 4.50 -3.51
N ARG A 149 14.55 4.07 -4.77
CA ARG A 149 13.78 4.65 -5.87
C ARG A 149 12.27 4.55 -5.63
N ILE A 150 11.76 3.36 -5.31
CA ILE A 150 10.33 3.14 -5.06
C ILE A 150 9.86 3.96 -3.85
N ARG A 151 10.67 4.06 -2.79
CA ARG A 151 10.35 4.91 -1.63
C ARG A 151 10.21 6.38 -2.04
N ASN A 152 11.09 6.89 -2.87
CA ASN A 152 11.01 8.26 -3.38
C ASN A 152 9.77 8.47 -4.26
N GLU A 153 9.40 7.49 -5.08
CA GLU A 153 8.17 7.53 -5.87
C GLU A 153 6.92 7.55 -4.97
N LEU A 154 6.88 6.71 -3.93
CA LEU A 154 5.79 6.74 -2.94
C LEU A 154 5.73 8.09 -2.23
N GLN A 155 6.88 8.67 -1.86
CA GLN A 155 6.93 9.98 -1.22
C GLN A 155 6.41 11.09 -2.15
N SER A 156 6.65 11.00 -3.46
CA SER A 156 6.08 11.94 -4.44
C SER A 156 4.55 11.95 -4.40
N TYR A 157 3.91 10.76 -4.33
CA TYR A 157 2.46 10.68 -4.18
C TYR A 157 1.95 11.25 -2.85
N LEU A 158 2.71 11.09 -1.77
CA LEU A 158 2.35 11.65 -0.46
C LEU A 158 2.51 13.17 -0.40
N THR A 159 3.39 13.73 -1.22
CA THR A 159 3.66 15.18 -1.31
C THR A 159 2.67 15.89 -2.24
N ASP A 160 1.96 15.15 -3.12
CA ASP A 160 1.03 15.73 -4.09
C ASP A 160 -0.02 16.62 -3.40
N ASN A 161 -0.13 17.86 -3.87
CA ASN A 161 -1.02 18.86 -3.30
C ASN A 161 -1.99 19.47 -4.33
N CYS A 162 -2.13 18.85 -5.51
CA CYS A 162 -3.00 19.37 -6.56
C CYS A 162 -3.74 18.32 -7.41
N GLN A 163 -3.35 17.05 -7.33
CA GLN A 163 -4.03 15.91 -7.98
C GLN A 163 -4.47 14.85 -6.97
N SER A 164 -4.19 15.06 -5.69
CA SER A 164 -4.51 14.18 -4.58
C SER A 164 -5.90 14.48 -4.03
N TRP A 165 -6.76 13.47 -3.99
CA TRP A 165 -8.07 13.49 -3.35
C TRP A 165 -7.95 12.78 -1.99
N VAL A 166 -8.21 13.48 -0.91
CA VAL A 166 -8.07 12.98 0.46
C VAL A 166 -9.41 12.51 0.99
N LEU A 167 -9.47 11.23 1.39
CA LEU A 167 -10.67 10.64 2.01
C LEU A 167 -10.85 11.17 3.42
N GLN A 168 -12.03 11.69 3.71
CA GLN A 168 -12.41 12.24 5.00
C GLN A 168 -13.08 11.17 5.90
N PRO A 169 -13.15 11.38 7.21
CA PRO A 169 -13.83 10.46 8.14
C PRO A 169 -15.31 10.22 7.83
N ASP A 170 -15.98 11.15 7.16
CA ASP A 170 -17.37 11.01 6.73
C ASP A 170 -17.56 10.24 5.43
N GLY A 171 -16.45 9.86 4.76
CA GLY A 171 -16.44 9.14 3.50
C GLY A 171 -16.38 10.01 2.25
N GLN A 172 -16.34 11.33 2.38
CA GLN A 172 -16.17 12.24 1.25
C GLN A 172 -14.71 12.33 0.81
N TYR A 173 -14.47 12.53 -0.47
CA TYR A 173 -13.15 12.85 -1.01
C TYR A 173 -13.06 14.36 -1.28
N LEU A 174 -12.07 15.00 -0.69
CA LEU A 174 -11.77 16.40 -0.94
C LEU A 174 -10.48 16.52 -1.76
N LEU A 175 -10.53 17.32 -2.83
CA LEU A 175 -9.34 17.64 -3.60
C LEU A 175 -8.38 18.46 -2.73
N ASN A 176 -7.14 17.99 -2.67
CA ASN A 176 -6.09 18.73 -1.99
C ASN A 176 -5.68 19.96 -2.81
N HIS A 177 -5.46 21.07 -2.13
CA HIS A 177 -5.01 22.31 -2.73
C HIS A 177 -3.72 22.78 -2.05
N PRO A 178 -2.76 23.34 -2.81
CA PRO A 178 -1.58 23.92 -2.20
C PRO A 178 -1.99 25.04 -1.22
N ALA A 179 -1.35 25.07 -0.06
CA ALA A 179 -1.52 26.19 0.86
C ALA A 179 -1.13 27.51 0.17
N GLN A 180 -1.66 28.63 0.69
CA GLN A 180 -1.34 29.96 0.14
C GLN A 180 0.18 30.19 0.13
N GLY A 181 0.73 30.48 -1.04
CA GLY A 181 2.18 30.66 -1.24
C GLY A 181 2.99 29.36 -1.41
N ALA A 182 2.37 28.19 -1.28
CA ALA A 182 3.07 26.93 -1.52
C ALA A 182 3.15 26.60 -3.02
N THR A 183 4.26 26.02 -3.44
CA THR A 183 4.45 25.55 -4.81
C THR A 183 3.51 24.38 -5.10
N ARG A 184 2.92 24.37 -6.29
CA ARG A 184 2.14 23.22 -6.79
C ARG A 184 3.07 22.05 -7.01
N TYR A 185 2.67 20.88 -6.51
CA TYR A 185 3.39 19.62 -6.69
C TYR A 185 2.42 18.56 -7.20
N ALA A 186 2.57 18.19 -8.47
CA ALA A 186 1.80 17.12 -9.12
C ALA A 186 2.71 15.90 -9.25
N ALA A 187 2.44 14.85 -8.48
CA ALA A 187 3.30 13.68 -8.40
C ALA A 187 3.58 13.05 -9.77
N GLN A 188 2.57 12.93 -10.62
CA GLN A 188 2.72 12.34 -11.95
C GLN A 188 3.61 13.17 -12.87
N GLN A 189 3.52 14.50 -12.81
CA GLN A 189 4.38 15.38 -13.62
C GLN A 189 5.82 15.33 -13.12
N GLU A 190 6.03 15.43 -11.81
CA GLU A 190 7.35 15.34 -11.20
C GLU A 190 8.07 14.00 -11.51
N LEU A 191 7.31 12.89 -11.47
CA LEU A 191 7.85 11.58 -11.81
C LEU A 191 8.16 11.47 -13.31
N LEU A 192 7.33 12.06 -14.18
CA LEU A 192 7.57 12.09 -15.62
C LEU A 192 8.85 12.87 -15.92
N ASP A 193 9.02 14.05 -15.36
CA ASP A 193 10.19 14.92 -15.58
C ASP A 193 11.48 14.24 -15.09
N LYS A 194 11.45 13.57 -13.92
CA LYS A 194 12.59 12.79 -13.40
C LYS A 194 12.95 11.55 -14.21
N LEU A 195 12.04 11.03 -15.02
CA LEU A 195 12.25 9.82 -15.83
C LEU A 195 12.57 10.16 -17.29
N ALA A 196 12.42 11.43 -17.71
CA ALA A 196 12.75 11.91 -19.04
C ALA A 196 14.25 12.22 -19.22
N ASP A 197 14.98 12.40 -18.11
CA ASP A 197 16.43 12.56 -18.00
C ASP A 197 17.12 11.18 -17.86
#